data_d8cbb653fcbd3237da5737d538cb3950
#
_entry.id   d8cbb653fcbd3237da5737d538cb3950
#
_cell.length_a   1.000
_cell.length_b   1.000
_cell.length_c   1.000
_cell.angle_alpha   90.00
_cell.angle_beta   90.00
_cell.angle_gamma   90.00
#
_symmetry.space_group_name_H-M   'P 1'
#
loop_
_entity.id
_entity.type
_entity.pdbx_description
1 polymer ?
#
loop_
_entity_poly.entity_id
_entity_poly.type
_entity_poly.pdbx_seq_one_letter_code
_entity_poly.pdbx_strand_id
1 'polypeptide(L)'
;FVYDWTKPLPESLFDEMIQYNINDVESTSELLNRCKKDVDLRIAIEDEYGVRVLSKDGVNIGMKIITQKYLEKTGQSWWQIRNLRSPMNLIPLKDVILPFVKYKSPILNKMLEEMKKQVVSPGRKGYEYKFIFNNLRYSVGVGGIHSVNDPEIIIPKEDEMLIDIDVASLYPSMLIQYKFYPKHLGPEFLEVY
;
A
#
# COMPACT_ATOMS: atom_id res chain seq x y z
N PHE A 1 -25.93 21.96 -1.17
CA PHE A 1 -27.36 21.76 -0.86
C PHE A 1 -27.46 20.90 0.41
N VAL A 2 -28.03 21.47 1.46
CA VAL A 2 -28.20 20.76 2.75
C VAL A 2 -29.68 20.65 3.04
N TYR A 3 -30.20 19.42 3.02
CA TYR A 3 -31.59 19.13 3.32
C TYR A 3 -31.75 17.80 4.09
N ASP A 4 -32.76 17.71 4.96
CA ASP A 4 -33.12 16.48 5.67
C ASP A 4 -33.83 15.52 4.71
N TRP A 5 -33.08 14.68 4.02
CA TRP A 5 -33.55 13.73 3.00
C TRP A 5 -34.44 12.62 3.55
N THR A 6 -34.72 12.59 4.85
CA THR A 6 -35.75 11.73 5.44
C THR A 6 -37.16 12.30 5.30
N LYS A 7 -37.30 13.56 4.82
CA LYS A 7 -38.56 14.26 4.61
C LYS A 7 -38.80 14.52 3.14
N PRO A 8 -40.10 14.67 2.71
CA PRO A 8 -40.39 15.12 1.37
C PRO A 8 -39.78 16.50 1.10
N LEU A 9 -39.19 16.70 -0.07
CA LEU A 9 -38.60 17.99 -0.47
C LEU A 9 -39.76 18.99 -0.73
N PRO A 10 -39.71 20.18 -0.09
CA PRO A 10 -40.69 21.25 -0.39
C PRO A 10 -40.50 21.77 -1.81
N GLU A 11 -41.63 22.13 -2.47
CA GLU A 11 -41.58 22.70 -3.83
C GLU A 11 -40.72 23.96 -3.93
N SER A 12 -40.65 24.77 -2.88
CA SER A 12 -39.80 25.96 -2.81
C SER A 12 -38.29 25.69 -2.94
N LEU A 13 -37.84 24.43 -2.79
CA LEU A 13 -36.45 24.03 -2.92
C LEU A 13 -36.17 23.25 -4.22
N PHE A 14 -37.15 23.10 -5.11
CA PHE A 14 -36.95 22.33 -6.34
C PHE A 14 -35.91 22.96 -7.26
N ASP A 15 -35.99 24.27 -7.47
CA ASP A 15 -35.00 24.98 -8.33
C ASP A 15 -33.60 24.89 -7.77
N GLU A 16 -33.44 25.02 -6.46
CA GLU A 16 -32.13 24.88 -5.80
C GLU A 16 -31.59 23.44 -5.94
N MET A 17 -32.43 22.43 -5.76
CA MET A 17 -32.08 21.04 -5.95
C MET A 17 -31.67 20.75 -7.40
N ILE A 18 -32.41 21.27 -8.38
CA ILE A 18 -32.11 21.09 -9.80
C ILE A 18 -30.76 21.72 -10.11
N GLN A 19 -30.49 22.94 -9.64
CA GLN A 19 -29.23 23.63 -9.84
C GLN A 19 -28.06 22.87 -9.18
N TYR A 20 -28.29 22.32 -7.99
CA TYR A 20 -27.31 21.47 -7.32
C TYR A 20 -26.97 20.23 -8.15
N ASN A 21 -27.99 19.51 -8.67
CA ASN A 21 -27.80 18.36 -9.53
C ASN A 21 -27.06 18.68 -10.83
N ILE A 22 -27.38 19.81 -11.47
CA ILE A 22 -26.66 20.28 -12.67
C ILE A 22 -25.18 20.47 -12.34
N ASN A 23 -24.87 21.13 -11.24
CA ASN A 23 -23.50 21.37 -10.80
C ASN A 23 -22.74 20.05 -10.49
N ASP A 24 -23.42 19.08 -9.88
CA ASP A 24 -22.82 17.75 -9.61
C ASP A 24 -22.50 17.01 -10.93
N VAL A 25 -23.39 17.06 -11.92
CA VAL A 25 -23.15 16.45 -13.24
C VAL A 25 -22.00 17.14 -13.97
N GLU A 26 -21.98 18.47 -13.99
CA GLU A 26 -20.91 19.25 -14.62
C GLU A 26 -19.57 19.00 -13.95
N SER A 27 -19.52 18.99 -12.61
CA SER A 27 -18.30 18.70 -11.84
C SER A 27 -17.80 17.28 -12.10
N THR A 28 -18.70 16.30 -12.19
CA THR A 28 -18.35 14.91 -12.49
C THR A 28 -17.82 14.76 -13.92
N SER A 29 -18.44 15.46 -14.88
CA SER A 29 -17.99 15.50 -16.27
C SER A 29 -16.58 16.10 -16.40
N GLU A 30 -16.34 17.23 -15.72
CA GLU A 30 -15.02 17.86 -15.70
C GLU A 30 -13.97 16.97 -15.05
N LEU A 31 -14.31 16.28 -13.95
CA LEU A 31 -13.44 15.31 -13.31
C LEU A 31 -13.05 14.18 -14.28
N LEU A 32 -14.02 13.64 -15.02
CA LEU A 32 -13.77 12.60 -16.03
C LEU A 32 -12.82 13.10 -17.10
N ASN A 33 -12.98 14.32 -17.59
CA ASN A 33 -12.10 14.92 -18.58
C ASN A 33 -10.66 15.04 -18.06
N ARG A 34 -10.47 15.46 -16.81
CA ARG A 34 -9.15 15.55 -16.17
C ARG A 34 -8.50 14.19 -15.96
N CYS A 35 -9.31 13.17 -15.65
CA CYS A 35 -8.84 11.80 -15.44
C CYS A 35 -8.77 10.96 -16.72
N LYS A 36 -9.01 11.56 -17.91
CA LYS A 36 -9.08 10.80 -19.16
C LYS A 36 -7.86 9.90 -19.40
N LYS A 37 -6.65 10.41 -19.16
CA LYS A 37 -5.42 9.62 -19.31
C LYS A 37 -5.38 8.39 -18.42
N ASP A 38 -5.87 8.51 -17.18
CA ASP A 38 -5.94 7.40 -16.22
C ASP A 38 -6.99 6.37 -16.64
N VAL A 39 -8.08 6.81 -17.24
CA VAL A 39 -9.13 5.94 -17.79
C VAL A 39 -8.59 5.20 -19.02
N ASP A 40 -7.99 5.92 -19.95
CA ASP A 40 -7.41 5.34 -21.18
C ASP A 40 -6.32 4.29 -20.84
N LEU A 41 -5.45 4.57 -19.84
CA LEU A 41 -4.48 3.61 -19.33
C LEU A 41 -5.15 2.33 -18.79
N ARG A 42 -6.23 2.45 -18.03
CA ARG A 42 -6.94 1.29 -17.50
C ARG A 42 -7.61 0.46 -18.59
N ILE A 43 -8.18 1.10 -19.60
CA ILE A 43 -8.72 0.43 -20.78
C ILE A 43 -7.64 -0.37 -21.48
N ALA A 44 -6.47 0.24 -21.73
CA ALA A 44 -5.34 -0.44 -22.35
C ALA A 44 -4.86 -1.66 -21.53
N ILE A 45 -4.85 -1.55 -20.19
CA ILE A 45 -4.53 -2.67 -19.30
C ILE A 45 -5.59 -3.78 -19.39
N GLU A 46 -6.88 -3.43 -19.45
CA GLU A 46 -7.95 -4.41 -19.62
C GLU A 46 -7.80 -5.20 -20.94
N ASP A 47 -7.48 -4.49 -22.01
CA ASP A 47 -7.28 -5.09 -23.34
C ASP A 47 -6.04 -5.98 -23.39
N GLU A 48 -4.91 -5.55 -22.77
CA GLU A 48 -3.65 -6.29 -22.80
C GLU A 48 -3.67 -7.54 -21.88
N TYR A 49 -4.24 -7.42 -20.69
CA TYR A 49 -4.15 -8.48 -19.66
C TYR A 49 -5.45 -9.27 -19.44
N GLY A 50 -6.53 -8.93 -20.12
CA GLY A 50 -7.82 -9.61 -19.97
C GLY A 50 -8.44 -9.46 -18.57
N VAL A 51 -8.13 -8.39 -17.85
CA VAL A 51 -8.57 -8.13 -16.48
C VAL A 51 -9.53 -6.94 -16.42
N ARG A 52 -10.41 -6.89 -15.43
CA ARG A 52 -11.29 -5.72 -15.22
C ARG A 52 -10.70 -4.83 -14.14
N VAL A 53 -10.24 -3.62 -14.52
CA VAL A 53 -9.52 -2.71 -13.62
C VAL A 53 -9.99 -1.25 -13.68
N LEU A 54 -10.99 -0.91 -14.49
CA LEU A 54 -11.44 0.46 -14.71
C LEU A 54 -11.77 1.20 -13.39
N SER A 55 -12.37 0.50 -12.42
CA SER A 55 -12.72 1.04 -11.11
C SER A 55 -11.71 0.69 -10.00
N LYS A 56 -10.47 0.31 -10.34
CA LYS A 56 -9.46 -0.11 -9.37
C LYS A 56 -8.39 0.96 -9.18
N ASP A 57 -7.87 1.06 -7.94
CA ASP A 57 -6.65 1.79 -7.64
C ASP A 57 -5.40 1.05 -8.15
N GLY A 58 -4.25 1.73 -8.15
CA GLY A 58 -3.00 1.18 -8.69
C GLY A 58 -2.57 -0.14 -8.04
N VAL A 59 -2.75 -0.29 -6.74
CA VAL A 59 -2.40 -1.52 -6.00
C VAL A 59 -3.27 -2.69 -6.45
N ASN A 60 -4.58 -2.46 -6.56
CA ASN A 60 -5.52 -3.47 -7.00
C ASN A 60 -5.36 -3.82 -8.49
N ILE A 61 -4.90 -2.89 -9.33
CA ILE A 61 -4.53 -3.17 -10.72
C ILE A 61 -3.38 -4.18 -10.76
N GLY A 62 -2.26 -3.88 -10.10
CA GLY A 62 -1.10 -4.77 -10.02
C GLY A 62 -1.47 -6.16 -9.49
N MET A 63 -2.25 -6.21 -8.41
CA MET A 63 -2.75 -7.46 -7.85
C MET A 63 -3.58 -8.27 -8.86
N LYS A 64 -4.43 -7.62 -9.64
CA LYS A 64 -5.24 -8.30 -10.67
C LYS A 64 -4.39 -8.89 -11.78
N ILE A 65 -3.41 -8.13 -12.30
CA ILE A 65 -2.49 -8.60 -13.34
C ILE A 65 -1.68 -9.80 -12.85
N ILE A 66 -1.04 -9.68 -11.69
CA ILE A 66 -0.23 -10.76 -11.12
C ILE A 66 -1.09 -12.00 -10.87
N THR A 67 -2.30 -11.82 -10.32
CA THR A 67 -3.23 -12.93 -10.09
C THR A 67 -3.58 -13.63 -11.41
N GLN A 68 -3.95 -12.87 -12.44
CA GLN A 68 -4.31 -13.45 -13.74
C GLN A 68 -3.15 -14.27 -14.33
N LYS A 69 -1.96 -13.68 -14.39
CA LYS A 69 -0.76 -14.38 -14.88
C LYS A 69 -0.44 -15.64 -14.08
N TYR A 70 -0.60 -15.59 -12.75
CA TYR A 70 -0.37 -16.75 -11.90
C TYR A 70 -1.38 -17.87 -12.15
N LEU A 71 -2.67 -17.55 -12.33
CA LEU A 71 -3.71 -18.53 -12.66
C LEU A 71 -3.46 -19.19 -14.02
N GLU A 72 -3.09 -18.40 -15.02
CA GLU A 72 -2.73 -18.90 -16.36
C GLU A 72 -1.52 -19.84 -16.31
N LYS A 73 -0.48 -19.47 -15.56
CA LYS A 73 0.73 -20.26 -15.41
C LYS A 73 0.51 -21.57 -14.70
N THR A 74 -0.29 -21.57 -13.63
CA THR A 74 -0.46 -22.75 -12.76
C THR A 74 -1.67 -23.61 -13.12
N GLY A 75 -2.58 -23.11 -13.95
CA GLY A 75 -3.85 -23.76 -14.25
C GLY A 75 -4.81 -23.84 -13.05
N GLN A 76 -4.51 -23.16 -11.96
CA GLN A 76 -5.33 -23.13 -10.75
C GLN A 76 -6.46 -22.11 -10.86
N SER A 77 -7.54 -22.31 -10.12
CA SER A 77 -8.59 -21.31 -9.96
C SER A 77 -8.35 -20.42 -8.74
N TRP A 78 -8.94 -19.21 -8.77
CA TRP A 78 -8.91 -18.29 -7.62
C TRP A 78 -9.37 -18.96 -6.31
N TRP A 79 -10.40 -19.79 -6.35
CA TRP A 79 -10.93 -20.47 -5.18
C TRP A 79 -9.96 -21.51 -4.59
N GLN A 80 -9.24 -22.22 -5.46
CA GLN A 80 -8.20 -23.15 -5.02
C GLN A 80 -7.09 -22.41 -4.28
N ILE A 81 -6.57 -21.33 -4.86
CA ILE A 81 -5.50 -20.52 -4.25
C ILE A 81 -5.94 -19.91 -2.91
N ARG A 82 -7.15 -19.34 -2.87
CA ARG A 82 -7.69 -18.74 -1.65
C ARG A 82 -7.75 -19.73 -0.49
N ASN A 83 -8.08 -20.97 -0.76
CA ASN A 83 -8.23 -22.03 0.24
C ASN A 83 -6.88 -22.59 0.71
N LEU A 84 -5.78 -22.32 0.00
CA LEU A 84 -4.44 -22.74 0.41
C LEU A 84 -3.82 -21.86 1.50
N ARG A 85 -4.43 -20.74 1.86
CA ARG A 85 -3.91 -19.84 2.88
C ARG A 85 -3.89 -20.52 4.25
N SER A 86 -2.72 -20.56 4.86
CA SER A 86 -2.59 -20.98 6.25
C SER A 86 -2.93 -19.80 7.17
N PRO A 87 -3.87 -19.94 8.12
CA PRO A 87 -4.11 -18.92 9.12
C PRO A 87 -2.87 -18.76 10.00
N MET A 88 -2.40 -17.53 10.16
CA MET A 88 -1.31 -17.21 11.09
C MET A 88 -1.90 -16.39 12.25
N ASN A 89 -1.86 -16.96 13.45
CA ASN A 89 -2.42 -16.33 14.63
C ASN A 89 -1.40 -15.45 15.36
N LEU A 90 -0.18 -15.94 15.52
CA LEU A 90 0.92 -15.27 16.20
C LEU A 90 2.22 -15.48 15.43
N ILE A 91 3.01 -14.42 15.31
CA ILE A 91 4.28 -14.41 14.59
C ILE A 91 5.36 -13.91 15.55
N PRO A 92 6.27 -14.76 16.06
CA PRO A 92 7.46 -14.32 16.76
C PRO A 92 8.37 -13.57 15.80
N LEU A 93 8.70 -12.30 16.09
CA LEU A 93 9.51 -11.51 15.16
C LEU A 93 10.92 -12.08 14.96
N LYS A 94 11.48 -12.78 15.95
CA LYS A 94 12.76 -13.51 15.81
C LYS A 94 12.79 -14.53 14.67
N ASP A 95 11.63 -15.08 14.31
CA ASP A 95 11.51 -16.13 13.29
C ASP A 95 11.40 -15.55 11.86
N VAL A 96 11.09 -14.26 11.74
CA VAL A 96 10.94 -13.56 10.46
C VAL A 96 12.08 -12.55 10.19
N ILE A 97 12.81 -12.12 11.23
CA ILE A 97 14.00 -11.30 11.06
C ILE A 97 15.15 -12.18 10.57
N LEU A 98 15.67 -11.83 9.39
CA LEU A 98 16.72 -12.62 8.76
C LEU A 98 18.00 -12.63 9.60
N PRO A 99 18.72 -13.78 9.71
CA PRO A 99 19.87 -13.93 10.60
C PRO A 99 21.04 -12.99 10.30
N PHE A 100 21.17 -12.54 9.07
CA PHE A 100 22.23 -11.62 8.65
C PHE A 100 21.96 -10.16 9.00
N VAL A 101 20.73 -9.80 9.43
CA VAL A 101 20.40 -8.43 9.81
C VAL A 101 21.14 -8.04 11.07
N LYS A 102 22.04 -7.09 10.91
CA LYS A 102 22.84 -6.48 11.98
C LYS A 102 23.20 -5.05 11.63
N TYR A 103 23.38 -4.22 12.60
CA TYR A 103 23.74 -2.82 12.42
C TYR A 103 25.13 -2.52 13.01
N LYS A 104 25.80 -1.50 12.48
CA LYS A 104 27.04 -0.97 13.07
C LYS A 104 26.76 -0.18 14.36
N SER A 105 25.61 0.49 14.43
CA SER A 105 25.22 1.29 15.59
C SER A 105 24.72 0.42 16.74
N PRO A 106 25.26 0.62 17.99
CA PRO A 106 24.73 -0.07 19.18
C PRO A 106 23.25 0.21 19.47
N ILE A 107 22.78 1.44 19.19
CA ILE A 107 21.36 1.83 19.40
C ILE A 107 20.46 1.02 18.48
N LEU A 108 20.82 0.88 17.20
CA LEU A 108 20.04 0.11 16.24
C LEU A 108 20.09 -1.40 16.53
N ASN A 109 21.21 -1.93 17.02
CA ASN A 109 21.26 -3.32 17.47
C ASN A 109 20.40 -3.55 18.72
N LYS A 110 20.39 -2.62 19.66
CA LYS A 110 19.46 -2.70 20.82
C LYS A 110 18.01 -2.71 20.37
N MET A 111 17.62 -1.85 19.44
CA MET A 111 16.29 -1.84 18.83
C MET A 111 15.96 -3.20 18.18
N LEU A 112 16.89 -3.77 17.41
CA LEU A 112 16.74 -5.08 16.77
C LEU A 112 16.50 -6.20 17.78
N GLU A 113 17.27 -6.23 18.88
CA GLU A 113 17.07 -7.23 19.94
C GLU A 113 15.74 -7.06 20.68
N GLU A 114 15.28 -5.84 20.88
CA GLU A 114 13.94 -5.60 21.43
C GLU A 114 12.84 -6.07 20.46
N MET A 115 12.99 -5.87 19.16
CA MET A 115 12.08 -6.41 18.16
C MET A 115 12.03 -7.94 18.18
N LYS A 116 13.15 -8.62 18.26
CA LYS A 116 13.23 -10.09 18.30
C LYS A 116 12.47 -10.71 19.47
N LYS A 117 12.29 -9.98 20.57
CA LYS A 117 11.51 -10.44 21.74
C LYS A 117 10.00 -10.40 21.52
N GLN A 118 9.53 -9.74 20.48
CA GLN A 118 8.12 -9.49 20.27
C GLN A 118 7.42 -10.62 19.50
N VAL A 119 6.13 -10.77 19.81
CA VAL A 119 5.20 -11.64 19.09
C VAL A 119 4.04 -10.78 18.61
N VAL A 120 3.78 -10.77 17.32
CA VAL A 120 2.74 -9.95 16.72
C VAL A 120 1.60 -10.79 16.16
N SER A 121 0.40 -10.22 16.14
CA SER A 121 -0.78 -10.83 15.55
C SER A 121 -1.11 -10.11 14.23
N PRO A 122 -1.30 -10.83 13.11
CA PRO A 122 -1.72 -10.23 11.86
C PRO A 122 -3.04 -9.46 12.01
N GLY A 123 -3.12 -8.30 11.37
CA GLY A 123 -4.36 -7.48 11.32
C GLY A 123 -4.67 -6.66 12.58
N ARG A 124 -3.83 -6.70 13.61
CA ARG A 124 -3.91 -5.77 14.75
C ARG A 124 -2.84 -4.70 14.65
N LYS A 125 -3.06 -3.53 15.28
CA LYS A 125 -1.99 -2.54 15.49
C LYS A 125 -0.80 -3.28 16.09
N GLY A 126 0.27 -3.39 15.32
CA GLY A 126 1.44 -4.16 15.69
C GLY A 126 2.28 -3.48 16.75
N TYR A 127 3.37 -4.12 17.07
CA TYR A 127 4.42 -3.60 17.91
C TYR A 127 4.96 -2.28 17.37
N GLU A 128 5.16 -1.31 18.25
CA GLU A 128 5.84 -0.06 17.97
C GLU A 128 6.91 0.17 19.03
N TYR A 129 8.14 0.44 18.59
CA TYR A 129 9.25 0.80 19.46
C TYR A 129 9.82 2.14 19.00
N LYS A 130 9.91 3.12 19.93
CA LYS A 130 10.42 4.46 19.65
C LYS A 130 11.83 4.62 20.21
N PHE A 131 12.71 5.25 19.46
CA PHE A 131 14.09 5.51 19.85
C PHE A 131 14.60 6.80 19.23
N ILE A 132 15.71 7.31 19.75
CA ILE A 132 16.42 8.49 19.23
C ILE A 132 17.75 8.02 18.63
N PHE A 133 18.02 8.44 17.42
CA PHE A 133 19.26 8.20 16.70
C PHE A 133 19.67 9.46 15.94
N ASN A 134 20.90 9.94 16.15
CA ASN A 134 21.42 11.19 15.56
C ASN A 134 20.49 12.40 15.77
N ASN A 135 19.99 12.58 16.98
CA ASN A 135 19.04 13.64 17.38
C ASN A 135 17.66 13.60 16.70
N LEU A 136 17.37 12.57 15.90
CA LEU A 136 16.08 12.38 15.26
C LEU A 136 15.29 11.30 16.00
N ARG A 137 13.97 11.49 16.08
CA ARG A 137 13.07 10.49 16.66
C ARG A 137 12.62 9.50 15.59
N TYR A 138 12.67 8.22 15.92
CA TYR A 138 12.23 7.13 15.05
C TYR A 138 11.20 6.26 15.75
N SER A 139 10.30 5.72 14.96
CA SER A 139 9.41 4.64 15.32
C SER A 139 9.69 3.44 14.41
N VAL A 140 9.81 2.26 14.99
CA VAL A 140 9.92 1.00 14.26
C VAL A 140 8.77 0.08 14.63
N GLY A 141 8.19 -0.53 13.61
CA GLY A 141 7.10 -1.50 13.76
C GLY A 141 7.15 -2.54 12.66
N VAL A 142 6.08 -3.30 12.53
CA VAL A 142 5.97 -4.36 11.51
C VAL A 142 6.02 -3.80 10.09
N GLY A 143 5.60 -2.54 9.90
CA GLY A 143 5.60 -1.88 8.59
C GLY A 143 6.94 -1.25 8.19
N GLY A 144 7.89 -1.09 9.11
CA GLY A 144 9.19 -0.47 8.81
C GLY A 144 9.71 0.46 9.90
N ILE A 145 10.74 1.22 9.57
CA ILE A 145 11.33 2.27 10.41
C ILE A 145 10.98 3.62 9.79
N HIS A 146 10.41 4.50 10.59
CA HIS A 146 10.00 5.85 10.15
C HIS A 146 10.55 6.92 11.08
N SER A 147 10.95 8.05 10.54
CA SER A 147 11.17 9.25 11.33
C SER A 147 9.80 9.79 11.80
N VAL A 148 9.76 10.26 13.05
CA VAL A 148 8.52 10.77 13.68
C VAL A 148 8.77 12.13 14.33
N ASN A 149 9.54 12.98 13.65
CA ASN A 149 9.82 14.33 14.07
C ASN A 149 8.59 15.22 13.86
N ASP A 150 8.56 16.33 14.59
CA ASP A 150 7.53 17.36 14.36
C ASP A 150 7.72 17.93 12.93
N PRO A 151 6.63 18.36 12.28
CA PRO A 151 6.73 19.01 10.97
C PRO A 151 7.60 20.26 11.06
N GLU A 152 8.53 20.41 10.11
CA GLU A 152 9.40 21.58 10.01
C GLU A 152 9.65 21.95 8.55
N ILE A 153 10.00 23.22 8.31
CA ILE A 153 10.42 23.69 7.00
C ILE A 153 11.93 23.81 7.00
N ILE A 154 12.61 23.04 6.17
CA ILE A 154 14.06 23.08 6.02
C ILE A 154 14.40 23.87 4.76
N ILE A 155 15.11 24.98 4.92
CA ILE A 155 15.61 25.80 3.83
C ILE A 155 17.14 25.65 3.84
N PRO A 156 17.73 24.98 2.83
CA PRO A 156 19.19 24.84 2.78
C PRO A 156 19.87 26.20 2.58
N LYS A 157 21.03 26.39 3.18
CA LYS A 157 21.89 27.57 2.96
C LYS A 157 22.62 27.45 1.62
N GLU A 158 23.40 28.48 1.24
CA GLU A 158 24.09 28.52 -0.05
C GLU A 158 25.09 27.35 -0.24
N ASP A 159 25.67 26.85 0.85
CA ASP A 159 26.64 25.75 0.89
C ASP A 159 26.02 24.40 1.31
N GLU A 160 24.71 24.34 1.49
CA GLU A 160 23.95 23.15 1.87
C GLU A 160 23.09 22.66 0.72
N MET A 161 22.87 21.35 0.66
CA MET A 161 21.98 20.72 -0.30
C MET A 161 21.00 19.79 0.42
N LEU A 162 19.72 19.94 0.14
CA LEU A 162 18.69 18.97 0.55
C LEU A 162 18.59 17.88 -0.52
N ILE A 163 18.84 16.65 -0.13
CA ILE A 163 18.78 15.49 -1.05
C ILE A 163 17.70 14.54 -0.56
N ASP A 164 16.78 14.18 -1.45
CA ASP A 164 15.85 13.07 -1.27
C ASP A 164 16.39 11.84 -2.00
N ILE A 165 16.47 10.70 -1.28
CA ILE A 165 17.00 9.45 -1.83
C ILE A 165 15.99 8.35 -1.59
N ASP A 166 15.53 7.71 -2.66
CA ASP A 166 14.65 6.55 -2.62
C ASP A 166 15.28 5.35 -3.33
N VAL A 167 14.90 4.15 -2.90
CA VAL A 167 15.33 2.90 -3.53
C VAL A 167 14.21 2.42 -4.45
N ALA A 168 14.44 2.51 -5.76
CA ALA A 168 13.47 2.08 -6.75
C ALA A 168 13.08 0.60 -6.55
N SER A 169 11.77 0.36 -6.45
CA SER A 169 11.20 -1.00 -6.35
C SER A 169 11.80 -1.85 -5.22
N LEU A 170 12.06 -1.27 -4.04
CA LEU A 170 12.74 -1.95 -2.91
C LEU A 170 12.08 -3.30 -2.58
N TYR A 171 10.77 -3.33 -2.33
CA TYR A 171 10.06 -4.56 -1.97
C TYR A 171 10.07 -5.61 -3.08
N PRO A 172 9.75 -5.29 -4.34
CA PRO A 172 9.89 -6.20 -5.46
C PRO A 172 11.30 -6.80 -5.58
N SER A 173 12.32 -5.96 -5.52
CA SER A 173 13.71 -6.40 -5.61
C SER A 173 14.09 -7.36 -4.49
N MET A 174 13.66 -7.10 -3.26
CA MET A 174 13.89 -7.99 -2.12
C MET A 174 13.17 -9.33 -2.28
N LEU A 175 11.90 -9.31 -2.73
CA LEU A 175 11.12 -10.53 -2.99
C LEU A 175 11.86 -11.44 -3.99
N ILE A 176 12.32 -10.89 -5.09
CA ILE A 176 13.02 -11.64 -6.15
C ILE A 176 14.39 -12.12 -5.67
N GLN A 177 15.20 -11.21 -5.11
CA GLN A 177 16.59 -11.51 -4.71
C GLN A 177 16.69 -12.55 -3.61
N TYR A 178 15.82 -12.47 -2.59
CA TYR A 178 15.80 -13.38 -1.45
C TYR A 178 14.81 -14.54 -1.62
N LYS A 179 14.14 -14.62 -2.77
CA LYS A 179 13.14 -15.65 -3.08
C LYS A 179 12.03 -15.71 -2.01
N PHE A 180 11.54 -14.53 -1.59
CA PHE A 180 10.43 -14.43 -0.68
C PHE A 180 9.13 -14.61 -1.44
N TYR A 181 8.43 -15.67 -1.20
CA TYR A 181 7.10 -15.90 -1.75
C TYR A 181 6.20 -16.60 -0.73
N PRO A 182 4.88 -16.42 -0.83
CA PRO A 182 3.95 -17.15 0.01
C PRO A 182 4.08 -18.65 -0.26
N LYS A 183 4.43 -19.46 0.75
CA LYS A 183 4.70 -20.91 0.59
C LYS A 183 3.57 -21.66 -0.12
N HIS A 184 2.32 -21.23 0.09
CA HIS A 184 1.16 -21.86 -0.55
C HIS A 184 1.03 -21.54 -2.05
N LEU A 185 1.73 -20.54 -2.56
CA LEU A 185 1.76 -20.20 -3.99
C LEU A 185 2.93 -20.86 -4.73
N GLY A 186 3.95 -21.32 -4.01
CA GLY A 186 5.13 -21.89 -4.64
C GLY A 186 6.05 -20.88 -5.33
N PRO A 187 7.17 -21.36 -5.89
CA PRO A 187 8.15 -20.51 -6.58
C PRO A 187 7.59 -19.88 -7.88
N GLU A 188 6.54 -20.44 -8.46
CA GLU A 188 5.85 -19.94 -9.66
C GLU A 188 5.35 -18.51 -9.45
N PHE A 189 5.09 -18.13 -8.21
CA PHE A 189 4.73 -16.75 -7.87
C PHE A 189 5.81 -15.73 -8.25
N LEU A 190 7.09 -16.05 -8.04
CA LEU A 190 8.20 -15.17 -8.39
C LEU A 190 8.42 -15.02 -9.90
N GLU A 191 7.95 -15.98 -10.69
CA GLU A 191 8.09 -15.95 -12.15
C GLU A 191 7.05 -15.05 -12.83
N VAL A 192 5.97 -14.72 -12.12
CA VAL A 192 4.92 -13.82 -12.61
C VAL A 192 4.95 -12.45 -11.94
N TYR A 193 5.68 -12.31 -10.84
CA TYR A 193 5.85 -11.08 -10.09
C TYR A 193 6.91 -10.19 -10.73
#